data_50915553077c1f938e1301974446deac
#
_entry.id   50915553077c1f938e1301974446deac
#
_cell.length_a   1.000
_cell.length_b   1.000
_cell.length_c   1.000
_cell.angle_alpha   90.00
_cell.angle_beta   90.00
_cell.angle_gamma   90.00
#
_symmetry.space_group_name_H-M   'P 1'
#
loop_
_entity.id
_entity.type
_entity.pdbx_description
1 polymer ?
#
loop_
_entity_poly.entity_id
_entity_poly.type
_entity_poly.pdbx_seq_one_letter_code
_entity_poly.pdbx_strand_id
1 'polypeptide(L)'
;MKNLRLHITVLILVVIAERIGNIAITVGVGKIVLLPMMYALLMGILTAPRFTKISTDKEVKVASSLLGVTLMLLMAKYGTLVGPSLPKILVASPALILQEFGNLGTILLGIPVAVFIGLKRETIGAAHSIAREPNVALIGERYGLDSAEGRGVMGVYICGTVIGTIFFGLMASLAAAYLPFHPYALAMAAGVGSASMMTAAVGSLSAMYPQMADQLAAFGAASNMLSGLDGLYMSIWLALPFSEWLYRKVYRLKYGTDPEPVKKEEPRALTEGRETK
;
A
#
# COMPACT_ATOMS: atom_id res chain seq x y z
N MET A 1 1.39 -30.29 8.39
CA MET A 1 1.64 -28.89 8.78
C MET A 1 3.05 -28.45 8.31
N LYS A 2 3.15 -28.09 7.02
CA LYS A 2 4.47 -27.93 6.36
C LYS A 2 5.29 -26.68 6.76
N ASN A 3 4.76 -25.77 7.58
CA ASN A 3 5.43 -24.50 7.91
C ASN A 3 5.22 -24.06 9.36
N LEU A 4 5.22 -25.02 10.29
CA LEU A 4 4.97 -24.75 11.71
C LEU A 4 5.98 -23.74 12.28
N ARG A 5 7.27 -23.86 11.91
CA ARG A 5 8.31 -22.93 12.34
C ARG A 5 8.00 -21.49 11.95
N LEU A 6 7.58 -21.23 10.68
CA LEU A 6 7.18 -19.90 10.23
C LEU A 6 6.05 -19.35 11.09
N HIS A 7 4.98 -20.15 11.31
CA HIS A 7 3.83 -19.68 12.10
C HIS A 7 4.20 -19.40 13.55
N ILE A 8 5.06 -20.24 14.16
CA ILE A 8 5.55 -19.99 15.52
C ILE A 8 6.40 -18.72 15.56
N THR A 9 7.30 -18.51 14.59
CA THR A 9 8.11 -17.30 14.51
C THR A 9 7.22 -16.06 14.42
N VAL A 10 6.25 -16.05 13.51
CA VAL A 10 5.31 -14.93 13.38
C VAL A 10 4.52 -14.70 14.66
N LEU A 11 4.01 -15.77 15.29
CA LEU A 11 3.28 -15.68 16.56
C LEU A 11 4.13 -15.02 17.65
N ILE A 12 5.40 -15.46 17.80
CA ILE A 12 6.32 -14.89 18.79
C ILE A 12 6.51 -13.39 18.52
N LEU A 13 6.77 -12.99 17.26
CA LEU A 13 6.95 -11.59 16.90
C LEU A 13 5.70 -10.75 17.21
N VAL A 14 4.52 -11.27 16.91
CA VAL A 14 3.26 -10.59 17.21
C VAL A 14 3.05 -10.46 18.72
N VAL A 15 3.29 -11.53 19.49
CA VAL A 15 3.16 -11.49 20.95
C VAL A 15 4.13 -10.48 21.57
N ILE A 16 5.38 -10.42 21.09
CA ILE A 16 6.35 -9.41 21.55
C ILE A 16 5.86 -8.00 21.20
N ALA A 17 5.40 -7.78 19.98
CA ALA A 17 4.89 -6.48 19.54
C ALA A 17 3.69 -6.02 20.36
N GLU A 18 2.73 -6.91 20.62
CA GLU A 18 1.55 -6.62 21.44
C GLU A 18 1.90 -6.38 22.93
N ARG A 19 2.96 -7.03 23.43
CA ARG A 19 3.45 -6.77 24.80
C ARG A 19 4.11 -5.40 24.92
N ILE A 20 4.76 -4.89 23.88
CA ILE A 20 5.27 -3.52 23.82
C ILE A 20 4.08 -2.53 23.83
N GLY A 21 3.01 -2.86 23.13
CA GLY A 21 1.80 -2.05 23.04
C GLY A 21 1.98 -0.76 22.24
N ASN A 22 1.03 0.17 22.40
CA ASN A 22 1.07 1.47 21.75
C ASN A 22 2.00 2.42 22.50
N ILE A 23 3.00 2.99 21.83
CA ILE A 23 3.83 4.07 22.38
C ILE A 23 3.43 5.38 21.71
N ALA A 24 2.87 6.31 22.48
CA ALA A 24 2.54 7.64 22.02
C ALA A 24 3.62 8.64 22.43
N ILE A 25 4.26 9.24 21.45
CA ILE A 25 5.27 10.29 21.64
C ILE A 25 4.63 11.62 21.25
N THR A 26 4.54 12.55 22.19
CA THR A 26 4.00 13.88 21.93
C THR A 26 5.06 14.74 21.25
N VAL A 27 4.73 15.27 20.06
CA VAL A 27 5.59 16.15 19.29
C VAL A 27 4.82 17.45 19.00
N GLY A 28 5.12 18.49 19.74
CA GLY A 28 4.33 19.74 19.68
C GLY A 28 2.87 19.52 20.08
N VAL A 29 1.94 19.89 19.20
CA VAL A 29 0.49 19.67 19.40
C VAL A 29 0.00 18.31 18.85
N GLY A 30 0.85 17.56 18.17
CA GLY A 30 0.55 16.24 17.59
C GLY A 30 1.09 15.09 18.45
N LYS A 31 0.62 13.89 18.15
CA LYS A 31 1.11 12.65 18.75
C LYS A 31 1.58 11.71 17.66
N ILE A 32 2.80 11.20 17.78
CA ILE A 32 3.29 10.08 16.97
C ILE A 32 2.93 8.81 17.73
N VAL A 33 2.11 7.97 17.13
CA VAL A 33 1.72 6.70 17.74
C VAL A 33 2.44 5.56 17.05
N LEU A 34 3.32 4.90 17.78
CA LEU A 34 3.97 3.68 17.33
C LEU A 34 3.09 2.49 17.72
N LEU A 35 2.59 1.81 16.70
CA LEU A 35 1.65 0.70 16.85
C LEU A 35 2.38 -0.65 16.91
N PRO A 36 1.83 -1.68 17.57
CA PRO A 36 2.40 -3.03 17.62
C PRO A 36 2.76 -3.59 16.24
N MET A 37 1.93 -3.34 15.23
CA MET A 37 2.20 -3.80 13.86
C MET A 37 3.50 -3.24 13.28
N MET A 38 3.93 -2.03 13.69
CA MET A 38 5.19 -1.42 13.23
C MET A 38 6.39 -2.16 13.81
N TYR A 39 6.33 -2.54 15.09
CA TYR A 39 7.36 -3.36 15.71
C TYR A 39 7.43 -4.75 15.11
N ALA A 40 6.26 -5.39 14.90
CA ALA A 40 6.17 -6.69 14.25
C ALA A 40 6.76 -6.65 12.82
N LEU A 41 6.51 -5.58 12.07
CA LEU A 41 7.09 -5.39 10.74
C LEU A 41 8.62 -5.28 10.80
N LEU A 42 9.16 -4.41 11.68
CA LEU A 42 10.60 -4.21 11.82
C LEU A 42 11.28 -5.49 12.28
N MET A 43 10.75 -6.17 13.29
CA MET A 43 11.26 -7.47 13.75
C MET A 43 11.18 -8.52 12.65
N GLY A 44 10.10 -8.55 11.87
CA GLY A 44 9.96 -9.44 10.71
C GLY A 44 11.07 -9.25 9.68
N ILE A 45 11.42 -8.01 9.37
CA ILE A 45 12.53 -7.69 8.47
C ILE A 45 13.85 -8.19 9.07
N LEU A 46 14.07 -7.97 10.35
CA LEU A 46 15.29 -8.42 11.04
C LEU A 46 15.46 -9.95 11.05
N THR A 47 14.33 -10.72 11.02
CA THR A 47 14.39 -12.18 10.90
C THR A 47 14.76 -12.68 9.51
N ALA A 48 14.78 -11.82 8.51
CA ALA A 48 15.08 -12.20 7.12
C ALA A 48 16.48 -12.83 6.98
N PRO A 49 16.69 -13.72 5.97
CA PRO A 49 17.94 -14.42 5.75
C PRO A 49 19.15 -13.51 5.59
N ARG A 50 18.91 -12.28 5.12
CA ARG A 50 19.95 -11.27 4.91
C ARG A 50 20.52 -10.68 6.22
N PHE A 51 19.73 -10.66 7.31
CA PHE A 51 20.11 -10.04 8.59
C PHE A 51 20.48 -11.10 9.62
N THR A 52 19.49 -11.69 10.27
CA THR A 52 19.73 -12.63 11.38
C THR A 52 19.67 -14.10 10.99
N LYS A 53 19.25 -14.39 9.76
CA LYS A 53 19.08 -15.76 9.24
C LYS A 53 18.15 -16.66 10.09
N ILE A 54 17.29 -16.04 10.89
CA ILE A 54 16.28 -16.78 11.67
C ILE A 54 15.27 -17.42 10.71
N SER A 55 14.83 -16.69 9.68
CA SER A 55 13.97 -17.21 8.62
C SER A 55 14.81 -17.65 7.43
N THR A 56 14.35 -18.68 6.71
CA THR A 56 14.96 -19.16 5.48
C THR A 56 14.29 -18.53 4.25
N ASP A 57 14.97 -18.53 3.08
CA ASP A 57 14.38 -18.04 1.83
C ASP A 57 13.10 -18.81 1.45
N LYS A 58 13.01 -20.09 1.78
CA LYS A 58 11.81 -20.90 1.58
C LYS A 58 10.65 -20.39 2.45
N GLU A 59 10.91 -20.06 3.71
CA GLU A 59 9.91 -19.53 4.64
C GLU A 59 9.45 -18.14 4.20
N VAL A 60 10.33 -17.29 3.70
CA VAL A 60 9.98 -15.98 3.13
C VAL A 60 9.05 -16.12 1.93
N LYS A 61 9.34 -17.04 0.99
CA LYS A 61 8.45 -17.33 -0.15
C LYS A 61 7.07 -17.83 0.30
N VAL A 62 7.03 -18.71 1.30
CA VAL A 62 5.76 -19.18 1.86
C VAL A 62 5.01 -18.06 2.55
N ALA A 63 5.67 -17.21 3.34
CA ALA A 63 5.05 -16.05 3.96
C ALA A 63 4.43 -15.12 2.92
N SER A 64 5.13 -14.87 1.82
CA SER A 64 4.61 -14.08 0.70
C SER A 64 3.34 -14.68 0.09
N SER A 65 3.27 -16.00 -0.07
CA SER A 65 2.07 -16.67 -0.60
C SER A 65 0.87 -16.62 0.36
N LEU A 66 1.09 -16.41 1.65
CA LEU A 66 0.03 -16.31 2.66
C LEU A 66 -0.53 -14.87 2.82
N LEU A 67 0.10 -13.87 2.20
CA LEU A 67 -0.34 -12.47 2.30
C LEU A 67 -1.80 -12.27 1.92
N GLY A 68 -2.25 -12.89 0.82
CA GLY A 68 -3.64 -12.79 0.38
C GLY A 68 -4.64 -13.28 1.43
N VAL A 69 -4.35 -14.41 2.07
CA VAL A 69 -5.21 -14.99 3.12
C VAL A 69 -5.24 -14.08 4.36
N THR A 70 -4.09 -13.55 4.78
CA THR A 70 -4.03 -12.64 5.94
C THR A 70 -4.74 -11.32 5.68
N LEU A 71 -4.68 -10.79 4.47
CA LEU A 71 -5.44 -9.61 4.06
C LEU A 71 -6.95 -9.87 4.05
N MET A 72 -7.39 -11.05 3.58
CA MET A 72 -8.82 -11.43 3.65
C MET A 72 -9.32 -11.48 5.09
N LEU A 73 -8.54 -12.03 6.02
CA LEU A 73 -8.89 -12.06 7.45
C LEU A 73 -8.95 -10.66 8.06
N LEU A 74 -8.03 -9.76 7.67
CA LEU A 74 -8.06 -8.35 8.07
C LEU A 74 -9.32 -7.67 7.57
N MET A 75 -9.69 -7.87 6.30
CA MET A 75 -10.91 -7.29 5.72
C MET A 75 -12.17 -7.86 6.35
N ALA A 76 -12.21 -9.15 6.66
CA ALA A 76 -13.32 -9.74 7.41
C ALA A 76 -13.50 -9.10 8.79
N LYS A 77 -12.40 -8.85 9.52
CA LYS A 77 -12.43 -8.10 10.79
C LYS A 77 -13.00 -6.70 10.59
N TYR A 78 -12.53 -5.96 9.60
CA TYR A 78 -13.06 -4.61 9.33
C TYR A 78 -14.55 -4.63 8.95
N GLY A 79 -15.01 -5.66 8.25
CA GLY A 79 -16.44 -5.85 7.93
C GLY A 79 -17.32 -5.83 9.17
N THR A 80 -16.85 -6.34 10.31
CA THR A 80 -17.60 -6.29 11.57
C THR A 80 -17.78 -4.87 12.13
N LEU A 81 -16.89 -3.95 11.80
CA LEU A 81 -16.97 -2.53 12.20
C LEU A 81 -17.77 -1.69 11.18
N VAL A 82 -17.66 -2.05 9.91
CA VAL A 82 -18.40 -1.38 8.82
C VAL A 82 -19.89 -1.58 8.97
N GLY A 83 -20.36 -2.80 9.30
CA GLY A 83 -21.77 -3.12 9.45
C GLY A 83 -22.53 -2.16 10.37
N PRO A 84 -22.16 -2.03 11.64
CA PRO A 84 -22.80 -1.09 12.59
C PRO A 84 -22.69 0.38 12.17
N SER A 85 -21.66 0.75 11.43
CA SER A 85 -21.40 2.12 10.96
C SER A 85 -22.05 2.43 9.61
N LEU A 86 -22.69 1.45 8.97
CA LEU A 86 -23.25 1.56 7.62
C LEU A 86 -24.18 2.77 7.41
N PRO A 87 -25.10 3.11 8.33
CA PRO A 87 -25.94 4.30 8.14
C PRO A 87 -25.13 5.60 8.01
N LYS A 88 -24.04 5.77 8.78
CA LYS A 88 -23.15 6.93 8.70
C LYS A 88 -22.33 6.92 7.41
N ILE A 89 -21.87 5.75 6.99
CA ILE A 89 -21.10 5.56 5.75
C ILE A 89 -21.97 5.88 4.54
N LEU A 90 -23.23 5.47 4.52
CA LEU A 90 -24.17 5.79 3.43
C LEU A 90 -24.42 7.29 3.30
N VAL A 91 -24.55 8.01 4.40
CA VAL A 91 -24.66 9.49 4.38
C VAL A 91 -23.37 10.12 3.84
N ALA A 92 -22.21 9.54 4.13
CA ALA A 92 -20.91 10.03 3.64
C ALA A 92 -20.54 9.49 2.23
N SER A 93 -21.42 8.73 1.58
CA SER A 93 -21.12 8.10 0.27
C SER A 93 -20.67 9.08 -0.82
N PRO A 94 -21.18 10.33 -0.94
CA PRO A 94 -20.64 11.28 -1.90
C PRO A 94 -19.16 11.61 -1.65
N ALA A 95 -18.75 11.72 -0.40
CA ALA A 95 -17.34 11.96 -0.05
C ALA A 95 -16.47 10.74 -0.34
N LEU A 96 -16.98 9.53 -0.10
CA LEU A 96 -16.29 8.27 -0.43
C LEU A 96 -16.09 8.10 -1.94
N ILE A 97 -17.06 8.46 -2.75
CA ILE A 97 -16.93 8.42 -4.23
C ILE A 97 -15.95 9.51 -4.68
N LEU A 98 -16.05 10.71 -4.13
CA LEU A 98 -15.20 11.82 -4.52
C LEU A 98 -13.72 11.57 -4.19
N GLN A 99 -13.43 10.87 -3.09
CA GLN A 99 -12.04 10.56 -2.70
C GLN A 99 -11.34 9.62 -3.70
N GLU A 100 -12.07 8.77 -4.44
CA GLU A 100 -11.45 7.90 -5.45
C GLU A 100 -10.74 8.70 -6.54
N PHE A 101 -11.22 9.91 -6.84
CA PHE A 101 -10.49 10.85 -7.71
C PHE A 101 -9.18 11.34 -7.07
N GLY A 102 -9.05 11.29 -5.75
CA GLY A 102 -7.80 11.57 -5.03
C GLY A 102 -6.67 10.60 -5.37
N ASN A 103 -7.00 9.39 -5.80
CA ASN A 103 -6.04 8.42 -6.32
C ASN A 103 -5.21 8.96 -7.50
N LEU A 104 -5.81 9.82 -8.32
CA LEU A 104 -5.11 10.47 -9.43
C LEU A 104 -4.03 11.47 -8.95
N GLY A 105 -4.13 11.95 -7.72
CA GLY A 105 -3.12 12.83 -7.11
C GLY A 105 -1.75 12.17 -7.05
N THR A 106 -1.68 10.87 -6.84
CA THR A 106 -0.42 10.10 -6.88
C THR A 106 0.27 10.22 -8.24
N ILE A 107 -0.50 10.15 -9.33
CA ILE A 107 0.00 10.28 -10.69
C ILE A 107 0.45 11.72 -10.97
N LEU A 108 -0.40 12.69 -10.62
CA LEU A 108 -0.14 14.11 -10.87
C LEU A 108 1.11 14.62 -10.16
N LEU A 109 1.35 14.17 -8.94
CA LEU A 109 2.51 14.58 -8.14
C LEU A 109 3.69 13.63 -8.30
N GLY A 110 3.44 12.32 -8.32
CA GLY A 110 4.48 11.31 -8.35
C GLY A 110 5.27 11.29 -9.66
N ILE A 111 4.60 11.41 -10.80
CA ILE A 111 5.29 11.38 -12.11
C ILE A 111 6.25 12.56 -12.29
N PRO A 112 5.85 13.82 -12.08
CA PRO A 112 6.80 14.91 -12.18
C PRO A 112 8.00 14.73 -11.23
N VAL A 113 7.76 14.45 -9.96
CA VAL A 113 8.82 14.24 -8.97
C VAL A 113 9.76 13.12 -9.40
N ALA A 114 9.23 11.97 -9.78
CA ALA A 114 10.04 10.82 -10.19
C ALA A 114 10.90 11.13 -11.44
N VAL A 115 10.32 11.78 -12.45
CA VAL A 115 11.07 12.20 -13.63
C VAL A 115 12.14 13.22 -13.27
N PHE A 116 11.84 14.21 -12.41
CA PHE A 116 12.82 15.24 -12.00
C PHE A 116 13.96 14.65 -11.15
N ILE A 117 13.74 13.61 -10.36
CA ILE A 117 14.79 12.86 -9.65
C ILE A 117 15.67 12.06 -10.64
N GLY A 118 15.18 11.76 -11.84
CA GLY A 118 15.97 11.07 -12.88
C GLY A 118 15.47 9.65 -13.19
N LEU A 119 14.35 9.24 -12.61
CA LEU A 119 13.70 7.99 -13.01
C LEU A 119 13.19 8.11 -14.44
N LYS A 120 13.33 7.05 -15.19
CA LYS A 120 12.83 6.93 -16.56
C LYS A 120 11.49 6.18 -16.56
N ARG A 121 11.40 5.10 -17.30
CA ARG A 121 10.18 4.31 -17.42
C ARG A 121 9.75 3.65 -16.10
N GLU A 122 10.65 3.49 -15.13
CA GLU A 122 10.34 3.09 -13.75
C GLU A 122 9.27 3.98 -13.12
N THR A 123 9.22 5.25 -13.53
CA THR A 123 8.22 6.25 -13.08
C THR A 123 6.79 5.76 -13.27
N ILE A 124 6.49 5.09 -14.39
CA ILE A 124 5.13 4.62 -14.70
C ILE A 124 4.70 3.55 -13.70
N GLY A 125 5.54 2.54 -13.50
CA GLY A 125 5.26 1.49 -12.53
C GLY A 125 5.18 2.00 -11.09
N ALA A 126 5.98 3.01 -10.76
CA ALA A 126 6.04 3.56 -9.41
C ALA A 126 4.87 4.48 -9.08
N ALA A 127 4.35 5.26 -10.03
CA ALA A 127 3.45 6.39 -9.75
C ALA A 127 1.99 6.18 -10.17
N HIS A 128 1.66 5.17 -11.00
CA HIS A 128 0.26 4.97 -11.44
C HIS A 128 -0.62 4.26 -10.41
N SER A 129 -0.13 4.04 -9.19
CA SER A 129 -0.74 3.19 -8.17
C SER A 129 -2.08 3.74 -7.65
N ILE A 130 -3.15 2.97 -7.85
CA ILE A 130 -4.46 3.17 -7.22
C ILE A 130 -4.69 2.06 -6.18
N ALA A 131 -4.53 0.80 -6.56
CA ALA A 131 -4.65 -0.35 -5.67
C ALA A 131 -3.38 -1.19 -5.77
N ARG A 132 -2.74 -1.47 -4.63
CA ARG A 132 -1.36 -1.97 -4.56
C ARG A 132 -1.12 -3.29 -5.27
N GLU A 133 -1.81 -4.34 -4.84
CA GLU A 133 -1.67 -5.69 -5.38
C GLU A 133 -2.14 -5.77 -6.84
N PRO A 134 -3.32 -5.23 -7.20
CA PRO A 134 -3.77 -5.15 -8.58
C PRO A 134 -2.80 -4.42 -9.50
N ASN A 135 -2.13 -3.36 -9.01
CA ASN A 135 -1.15 -2.63 -9.83
C ASN A 135 0.10 -3.45 -10.16
N VAL A 136 0.60 -4.24 -9.20
CA VAL A 136 1.73 -5.15 -9.46
C VAL A 136 1.33 -6.16 -10.53
N ALA A 137 0.12 -6.73 -10.44
CA ALA A 137 -0.37 -7.67 -11.44
C ALA A 137 -0.54 -7.01 -12.81
N LEU A 138 -1.16 -5.83 -12.87
CA LEU A 138 -1.37 -5.09 -14.12
C LEU A 138 -0.05 -4.72 -14.83
N ILE A 139 0.92 -4.20 -14.08
CA ILE A 139 2.23 -3.87 -14.64
C ILE A 139 2.98 -5.13 -15.06
N GLY A 140 2.91 -6.19 -14.27
CA GLY A 140 3.53 -7.48 -14.58
C GLY A 140 2.97 -8.09 -15.87
N GLU A 141 1.65 -8.01 -16.08
CA GLU A 141 0.99 -8.51 -17.28
C GLU A 141 1.29 -7.64 -18.51
N ARG A 142 1.30 -6.31 -18.35
CA ARG A 142 1.42 -5.40 -19.50
C ARG A 142 2.85 -5.15 -19.94
N TYR A 143 3.80 -5.10 -19.02
CA TYR A 143 5.20 -4.73 -19.29
C TYR A 143 6.21 -5.79 -18.86
N GLY A 144 5.80 -6.76 -18.04
CA GLY A 144 6.71 -7.71 -17.39
C GLY A 144 7.30 -7.17 -16.08
N LEU A 145 7.47 -8.03 -15.08
CA LEU A 145 8.04 -7.62 -13.79
C LEU A 145 9.55 -7.33 -13.86
N ASP A 146 10.25 -7.88 -14.86
CA ASP A 146 11.67 -7.63 -15.11
C ASP A 146 11.92 -6.33 -15.91
N SER A 147 10.84 -5.69 -16.42
CA SER A 147 10.90 -4.41 -17.13
C SER A 147 11.28 -3.24 -16.22
N ALA A 148 11.54 -2.07 -16.79
CA ALA A 148 11.73 -0.85 -16.04
C ALA A 148 10.48 -0.50 -15.19
N GLU A 149 9.29 -0.61 -15.79
CA GLU A 149 8.01 -0.40 -15.14
C GLU A 149 7.80 -1.41 -14.01
N GLY A 150 8.15 -2.70 -14.25
CA GLY A 150 8.09 -3.75 -13.25
C GLY A 150 8.99 -3.48 -12.04
N ARG A 151 10.24 -3.04 -12.26
CA ARG A 151 11.12 -2.61 -11.17
C ARG A 151 10.56 -1.42 -10.41
N GLY A 152 9.93 -0.47 -11.10
CA GLY A 152 9.30 0.70 -10.50
C GLY A 152 8.17 0.30 -9.55
N VAL A 153 7.22 -0.52 -9.99
CA VAL A 153 6.09 -0.96 -9.16
C VAL A 153 6.55 -1.82 -7.98
N MET A 154 7.51 -2.74 -8.20
CA MET A 154 8.05 -3.59 -7.13
C MET A 154 8.83 -2.78 -6.08
N GLY A 155 9.62 -1.80 -6.53
CA GLY A 155 10.35 -0.90 -5.63
C GLY A 155 9.41 -0.15 -4.69
N VAL A 156 8.37 0.47 -5.23
CA VAL A 156 7.35 1.18 -4.42
C VAL A 156 6.53 0.20 -3.58
N TYR A 157 6.23 -0.98 -4.08
CA TYR A 157 5.51 -2.00 -3.31
C TYR A 157 6.28 -2.40 -2.05
N ILE A 158 7.57 -2.69 -2.18
CA ILE A 158 8.42 -3.13 -1.06
C ILE A 158 8.71 -1.96 -0.10
N CYS A 159 9.24 -0.85 -0.61
CA CYS A 159 9.57 0.32 0.21
C CYS A 159 8.33 0.93 0.87
N GLY A 160 7.23 0.99 0.14
CA GLY A 160 5.96 1.51 0.64
C GLY A 160 5.37 0.66 1.77
N THR A 161 5.57 -0.65 1.79
CA THR A 161 5.10 -1.49 2.91
C THR A 161 5.79 -1.10 4.21
N VAL A 162 7.10 -0.88 4.17
CA VAL A 162 7.91 -0.61 5.36
C VAL A 162 7.82 0.87 5.76
N ILE A 163 8.27 1.74 4.86
CA ILE A 163 8.39 3.18 5.13
C ILE A 163 7.00 3.84 5.15
N GLY A 164 6.14 3.45 4.21
CA GLY A 164 4.80 4.03 4.07
C GLY A 164 3.92 3.79 5.29
N THR A 165 3.97 2.61 5.91
CA THR A 165 3.20 2.32 7.12
C THR A 165 3.56 3.28 8.26
N ILE A 166 4.86 3.52 8.48
CA ILE A 166 5.35 4.46 9.49
C ILE A 166 4.97 5.89 9.11
N PHE A 167 5.23 6.26 7.86
CA PHE A 167 4.98 7.61 7.34
C PHE A 167 3.49 7.99 7.42
N PHE A 168 2.58 7.12 6.98
CA PHE A 168 1.14 7.41 7.01
C PHE A 168 0.57 7.44 8.42
N GLY A 169 1.08 6.63 9.36
CA GLY A 169 0.73 6.75 10.76
C GLY A 169 1.10 8.11 11.34
N LEU A 170 2.32 8.59 11.03
CA LEU A 170 2.78 9.91 11.43
C LEU A 170 1.99 11.03 10.73
N MET A 171 1.81 10.95 9.41
CA MET A 171 1.07 11.95 8.64
C MET A 171 -0.38 12.10 9.09
N ALA A 172 -1.05 11.01 9.44
CA ALA A 172 -2.41 11.06 9.96
C ALA A 172 -2.49 11.85 11.28
N SER A 173 -1.53 11.62 12.18
CA SER A 173 -1.45 12.36 13.44
C SER A 173 -1.16 13.86 13.21
N LEU A 174 -0.22 14.19 12.33
CA LEU A 174 0.11 15.57 12.00
C LEU A 174 -1.06 16.27 11.30
N ALA A 175 -1.71 15.60 10.35
CA ALA A 175 -2.88 16.14 9.67
C ALA A 175 -4.03 16.43 10.65
N ALA A 176 -4.28 15.51 11.59
CA ALA A 176 -5.30 15.71 12.62
C ALA A 176 -4.96 16.85 13.60
N ALA A 177 -3.68 17.10 13.84
CA ALA A 177 -3.24 18.16 14.76
C ALA A 177 -3.22 19.55 14.13
N TYR A 178 -2.84 19.65 12.84
CA TYR A 178 -2.54 20.93 12.19
C TYR A 178 -3.51 21.34 11.10
N LEU A 179 -4.28 20.41 10.53
CA LEU A 179 -5.20 20.70 9.44
C LEU A 179 -6.65 20.72 9.92
N PRO A 180 -7.50 21.60 9.39
CA PRO A 180 -8.89 21.75 9.80
C PRO A 180 -9.82 20.68 9.20
N PHE A 181 -9.34 19.43 9.13
CA PHE A 181 -10.14 18.33 8.60
C PHE A 181 -10.85 17.56 9.70
N HIS A 182 -12.08 17.15 9.40
CA HIS A 182 -12.83 16.29 10.31
C HIS A 182 -12.14 14.91 10.39
N PRO A 183 -12.07 14.27 11.59
CA PRO A 183 -11.41 12.98 11.74
C PRO A 183 -11.93 11.88 10.80
N TYR A 184 -13.23 11.88 10.46
CA TYR A 184 -13.78 10.94 9.47
C TYR A 184 -13.23 11.15 8.07
N ALA A 185 -13.01 12.41 7.66
CA ALA A 185 -12.40 12.71 6.37
C ALA A 185 -10.95 12.21 6.29
N LEU A 186 -10.19 12.36 7.38
CA LEU A 186 -8.83 11.82 7.48
C LEU A 186 -8.83 10.29 7.46
N ALA A 187 -9.78 9.64 8.13
CA ALA A 187 -9.92 8.19 8.10
C ALA A 187 -10.30 7.67 6.70
N MET A 188 -11.21 8.35 6.00
CA MET A 188 -11.54 8.03 4.60
C MET A 188 -10.31 8.20 3.71
N ALA A 189 -9.59 9.32 3.82
CA ALA A 189 -8.38 9.57 3.05
C ALA A 189 -7.29 8.51 3.32
N ALA A 190 -7.17 8.04 4.57
CA ALA A 190 -6.26 6.96 4.93
C ALA A 190 -6.60 5.62 4.28
N GLY A 191 -7.87 5.40 3.93
CA GLY A 191 -8.34 4.17 3.30
C GLY A 191 -7.91 4.01 1.84
N VAL A 192 -7.52 5.10 1.19
CA VAL A 192 -7.07 5.07 -0.21
C VAL A 192 -5.73 4.33 -0.32
N GLY A 193 -5.71 3.23 -1.06
CA GLY A 193 -4.50 2.47 -1.35
C GLY A 193 -4.31 1.24 -0.46
N SER A 194 -3.28 1.20 0.36
CA SER A 194 -2.85 0.00 1.10
C SER A 194 -3.57 -0.19 2.43
N ALA A 195 -4.12 -1.38 2.68
CA ALA A 195 -4.73 -1.75 3.95
C ALA A 195 -3.78 -1.63 5.16
N SER A 196 -2.48 -1.91 5.00
CA SER A 196 -1.50 -1.78 6.08
C SER A 196 -1.24 -0.31 6.45
N MET A 197 -1.13 0.57 5.45
CA MET A 197 -0.96 2.01 5.67
C MET A 197 -2.23 2.63 6.27
N MET A 198 -3.41 2.22 5.78
CA MET A 198 -4.70 2.59 6.37
C MET A 198 -4.77 2.21 7.86
N THR A 199 -4.41 0.96 8.19
CA THR A 199 -4.45 0.49 9.58
C THR A 199 -3.54 1.33 10.48
N ALA A 200 -2.34 1.69 10.02
CA ALA A 200 -1.44 2.55 10.77
C ALA A 200 -1.99 3.97 10.95
N ALA A 201 -2.51 4.57 9.90
CA ALA A 201 -3.08 5.92 9.93
C ALA A 201 -4.33 5.98 10.81
N VAL A 202 -5.27 5.04 10.62
CA VAL A 202 -6.48 4.94 11.44
C VAL A 202 -6.16 4.64 12.90
N GLY A 203 -5.16 3.79 13.17
CA GLY A 203 -4.70 3.52 14.53
C GLY A 203 -4.16 4.78 15.22
N SER A 204 -3.41 5.61 14.50
CA SER A 204 -2.94 6.90 15.01
C SER A 204 -4.08 7.88 15.27
N LEU A 205 -5.06 7.96 14.36
CA LEU A 205 -6.26 8.77 14.55
C LEU A 205 -7.10 8.28 15.75
N SER A 206 -7.26 6.96 15.89
CA SER A 206 -8.00 6.35 17.00
C SER A 206 -7.35 6.63 18.36
N ALA A 207 -6.03 6.69 18.41
CA ALA A 207 -5.31 7.08 19.63
C ALA A 207 -5.46 8.56 19.97
N MET A 208 -5.70 9.43 18.97
CA MET A 208 -6.01 10.85 19.19
C MET A 208 -7.49 11.09 19.55
N TYR A 209 -8.38 10.28 19.00
CA TYR A 209 -9.84 10.36 19.15
C TYR A 209 -10.43 9.03 19.64
N PRO A 210 -10.15 8.58 20.87
CA PRO A 210 -10.55 7.25 21.36
C PRO A 210 -12.07 7.01 21.32
N GLN A 211 -12.87 8.07 21.55
CA GLN A 211 -14.34 8.02 21.51
C GLN A 211 -14.91 7.77 20.10
N MET A 212 -14.10 7.94 19.06
CA MET A 212 -14.49 7.74 17.66
C MET A 212 -13.76 6.56 17.00
N ALA A 213 -13.01 5.77 17.76
CA ALA A 213 -12.09 4.75 17.22
C ALA A 213 -12.78 3.77 16.27
N ASP A 214 -13.95 3.22 16.66
CA ASP A 214 -14.69 2.26 15.84
C ASP A 214 -15.21 2.89 14.54
N GLN A 215 -15.67 4.15 14.60
CA GLN A 215 -16.14 4.87 13.41
C GLN A 215 -14.97 5.19 12.48
N LEU A 216 -13.83 5.64 13.01
CA LEU A 216 -12.62 5.89 12.21
C LEU A 216 -12.15 4.63 11.50
N ALA A 217 -12.15 3.49 12.21
CA ALA A 217 -11.83 2.21 11.62
C ALA A 217 -12.83 1.80 10.53
N ALA A 218 -14.14 2.03 10.77
CA ALA A 218 -15.18 1.72 9.80
C ALA A 218 -15.09 2.59 8.53
N PHE A 219 -14.85 3.90 8.65
CA PHE A 219 -14.69 4.80 7.51
C PHE A 219 -13.43 4.50 6.71
N GLY A 220 -12.29 4.26 7.38
CA GLY A 220 -11.06 3.84 6.72
C GLY A 220 -11.23 2.53 5.97
N ALA A 221 -11.87 1.55 6.61
CA ALA A 221 -12.13 0.25 5.99
C ALA A 221 -13.10 0.34 4.80
N ALA A 222 -14.19 1.11 4.91
CA ALA A 222 -15.13 1.31 3.81
C ALA A 222 -14.45 1.95 2.60
N SER A 223 -13.62 2.96 2.83
CA SER A 223 -12.79 3.59 1.81
C SER A 223 -11.82 2.61 1.16
N ASN A 224 -11.11 1.83 1.96
CA ASN A 224 -10.14 0.85 1.44
C ASN A 224 -10.82 -0.28 0.63
N MET A 225 -12.01 -0.71 1.05
CA MET A 225 -12.80 -1.68 0.29
C MET A 225 -13.26 -1.11 -1.04
N LEU A 226 -13.68 0.16 -1.09
CA LEU A 226 -14.10 0.82 -2.33
C LEU A 226 -12.92 0.92 -3.30
N SER A 227 -11.79 1.47 -2.86
CA SER A 227 -10.56 1.55 -3.68
C SER A 227 -10.04 0.17 -4.11
N GLY A 228 -10.29 -0.88 -3.33
CA GLY A 228 -9.96 -2.26 -3.69
C GLY A 228 -10.86 -2.84 -4.79
N LEU A 229 -12.13 -2.42 -4.83
CA LEU A 229 -13.11 -2.91 -5.81
C LEU A 229 -12.95 -2.21 -7.18
N ASP A 230 -12.83 -0.91 -7.19
CA ASP A 230 -12.77 -0.11 -8.42
C ASP A 230 -11.35 0.16 -8.91
N GLY A 231 -10.36 0.05 -8.01
CA GLY A 231 -8.97 0.44 -8.27
C GLY A 231 -8.33 -0.25 -9.47
N LEU A 232 -8.64 -1.52 -9.73
CA LEU A 232 -8.15 -2.22 -10.92
C LEU A 232 -8.72 -1.60 -12.21
N TYR A 233 -10.01 -1.34 -12.25
CA TYR A 233 -10.67 -0.75 -13.41
C TYR A 233 -10.20 0.68 -13.65
N MET A 234 -10.10 1.47 -12.59
CA MET A 234 -9.54 2.82 -12.63
C MET A 234 -8.07 2.80 -13.10
N SER A 235 -7.30 1.81 -12.69
CA SER A 235 -5.90 1.63 -13.13
C SER A 235 -5.82 1.34 -14.62
N ILE A 236 -6.65 0.45 -15.15
CA ILE A 236 -6.62 0.03 -16.55
C ILE A 236 -7.09 1.17 -17.48
N TRP A 237 -8.22 1.78 -17.15
CA TRP A 237 -8.90 2.70 -18.08
C TRP A 237 -8.47 4.15 -17.94
N LEU A 238 -8.06 4.56 -16.74
CA LEU A 238 -7.76 5.95 -16.46
C LEU A 238 -6.31 6.17 -16.02
N ALA A 239 -5.87 5.49 -14.97
CA ALA A 239 -4.60 5.80 -14.33
C ALA A 239 -3.39 5.47 -15.23
N LEU A 240 -3.37 4.30 -15.86
CA LEU A 240 -2.23 3.90 -16.69
C LEU A 240 -2.12 4.71 -18.00
N PRO A 241 -3.22 4.94 -18.77
CA PRO A 241 -3.18 5.83 -19.92
C PRO A 241 -2.78 7.27 -19.56
N PHE A 242 -3.31 7.78 -18.44
CA PHE A 242 -2.98 9.12 -17.96
C PHE A 242 -1.52 9.21 -17.50
N SER A 243 -1.00 8.18 -16.84
CA SER A 243 0.41 8.09 -16.43
C SER A 243 1.35 8.10 -17.64
N GLU A 244 1.04 7.34 -18.68
CA GLU A 244 1.81 7.32 -19.93
C GLU A 244 1.82 8.68 -20.62
N TRP A 245 0.65 9.34 -20.71
CA TRP A 245 0.54 10.66 -21.29
C TRP A 245 1.32 11.72 -20.49
N LEU A 246 1.14 11.74 -19.16
CA LEU A 246 1.81 12.71 -18.30
C LEU A 246 3.32 12.49 -18.26
N TYR A 247 3.76 11.22 -18.22
CA TYR A 247 5.18 10.87 -18.27
C TYR A 247 5.84 11.41 -19.55
N ARG A 248 5.25 11.18 -20.72
CA ARG A 248 5.77 11.70 -21.99
C ARG A 248 5.88 13.21 -21.97
N LYS A 249 4.85 13.90 -21.47
CA LYS A 249 4.83 15.37 -21.39
C LYS A 249 5.93 15.91 -20.46
N VAL A 250 6.06 15.34 -19.27
CA VAL A 250 7.07 15.77 -18.28
C VAL A 250 8.48 15.39 -18.73
N TYR A 251 8.64 14.22 -19.34
CA TYR A 251 9.92 13.76 -19.89
C TYR A 251 10.44 14.70 -20.99
N ARG A 252 9.56 15.10 -21.93
CA ARG A 252 9.90 16.08 -22.97
C ARG A 252 10.29 17.44 -22.37
N LEU A 253 9.58 17.90 -21.33
CA LEU A 253 9.89 19.15 -20.65
C LEU A 253 11.30 19.14 -20.01
N LYS A 254 11.71 17.98 -19.47
CA LYS A 254 13.02 17.86 -18.81
C LYS A 254 14.16 17.58 -19.77
N TYR A 255 13.96 16.69 -20.74
CA TYR A 255 15.05 16.18 -21.58
C TYR A 255 15.02 16.68 -23.03
N GLY A 256 13.97 17.39 -23.45
CA GLY A 256 13.82 17.91 -24.81
C GLY A 256 13.55 16.85 -25.89
N THR A 257 13.47 15.59 -25.53
CA THR A 257 13.31 14.45 -26.44
C THR A 257 12.16 13.56 -25.99
N ASP A 258 11.64 12.73 -26.91
CA ASP A 258 10.68 11.70 -26.55
C ASP A 258 11.34 10.55 -25.77
N PRO A 259 10.63 9.96 -24.79
CA PRO A 259 11.12 8.76 -24.12
C PRO A 259 11.23 7.59 -25.10
N GLU A 260 12.15 6.68 -24.84
CA GLU A 260 12.31 5.47 -25.62
C GLU A 260 10.98 4.69 -25.72
N PRO A 261 10.69 4.10 -26.89
CA PRO A 261 9.48 3.28 -27.04
C PRO A 261 9.53 2.07 -26.10
N VAL A 262 8.35 1.60 -25.69
CA VAL A 262 8.20 0.41 -24.85
C VAL A 262 8.85 -0.78 -25.56
N LYS A 263 9.89 -1.37 -24.97
CA LYS A 263 10.37 -2.68 -25.40
C LYS A 263 9.30 -3.70 -24.96
N LYS A 264 8.48 -4.16 -25.90
CA LYS A 264 7.65 -5.34 -25.67
C LYS A 264 8.61 -6.52 -25.52
N GLU A 265 8.75 -7.05 -24.32
CA GLU A 265 9.31 -8.39 -24.18
C GLU A 265 8.36 -9.35 -24.89
N GLU A 266 8.88 -10.12 -25.83
CA GLU A 266 8.15 -11.25 -26.39
C GLU A 266 7.78 -12.19 -25.23
N PRO A 267 6.54 -12.73 -25.18
CA PRO A 267 6.16 -13.70 -24.19
C PRO A 267 7.20 -14.82 -24.20
N ARG A 268 7.91 -15.03 -23.10
CA ARG A 268 8.78 -16.22 -22.96
C ARG A 268 7.94 -17.44 -23.30
N ALA A 269 8.15 -18.01 -24.48
CA ALA A 269 7.57 -19.29 -24.84
C ALA A 269 7.91 -20.24 -23.70
N LEU A 270 6.88 -20.78 -23.05
CA LEU A 270 7.04 -21.91 -22.16
C LEU A 270 7.73 -22.99 -22.97
N THR A 271 9.03 -23.13 -22.80
CA THR A 271 9.76 -24.28 -23.29
C THR A 271 9.20 -25.46 -22.55
N GLU A 272 8.18 -26.08 -23.16
CA GLU A 272 7.75 -27.41 -22.81
C GLU A 272 9.00 -28.28 -22.75
N GLY A 273 9.26 -28.82 -21.57
CA GLY A 273 10.27 -29.82 -21.37
C GLY A 273 9.97 -31.01 -22.26
N ARG A 274 10.66 -31.07 -23.40
CA ARG A 274 10.89 -32.34 -24.07
C ARG A 274 11.93 -33.09 -23.23
N GLU A 275 11.44 -33.87 -22.30
CA GLU A 275 12.16 -35.05 -21.85
C GLU A 275 12.32 -35.96 -23.05
N THR A 276 13.50 -36.02 -23.58
CA THR A 276 13.94 -37.10 -24.45
C THR A 276 14.41 -38.27 -23.58
N LYS A 277 13.82 -39.40 -23.85
CA LYS A 277 14.01 -40.76 -23.36
C LYS A 277 15.44 -41.12 -22.93
#